data_a76512982baf948d269e50dd13f6281f
#
_entry.id   a76512982baf948d269e50dd13f6281f
#
_cell.length_a   1.000
_cell.length_b   1.000
_cell.length_c   1.000
_cell.angle_alpha   90.00
_cell.angle_beta   90.00
_cell.angle_gamma   90.00
#
_symmetry.space_group_name_H-M   'P 1'
#
loop_
_entity.id
_entity.type
_entity.pdbx_description
1 polymer ?
#
loop_
_entity_poly.entity_id
_entity_poly.type
_entity_poly.pdbx_seq_one_letter_code
_entity_poly.pdbx_strand_id
1 'polypeptide(L)'
;MVVLVVVLVLAGAGLWYRHWKAEKGPSEPMCLALTSQDVQPLLGKPKNASPFPTSAPYDSYASWICAVYGDSQTLFIQVTSQADEVLLNYKVPGVPVVETIMSQRGGVSRDVPGTSAKVISWVQGGEAHAGWFDGQSAATIATWDTDNDQEAAADTDTLADLVTRRAPQLFAATGYPPSSAPTPTP
;
A
#
# COMPACT_ATOMS: atom_id res chain seq x y z
N MET A 1 -5.59 -43.68 33.43
CA MET A 1 -5.73 -43.53 31.99
C MET A 1 -6.51 -42.28 31.55
N VAL A 2 -7.64 -41.94 32.21
CA VAL A 2 -8.47 -40.76 31.87
C VAL A 2 -7.72 -39.42 31.97
N VAL A 3 -6.88 -39.20 32.98
CA VAL A 3 -6.14 -37.96 33.20
C VAL A 3 -5.15 -37.67 32.07
N LEU A 4 -4.51 -38.70 31.51
CA LEU A 4 -3.52 -38.54 30.44
C LEU A 4 -4.17 -38.12 29.12
N VAL A 5 -5.38 -38.61 28.83
CA VAL A 5 -6.16 -38.23 27.65
C VAL A 5 -6.62 -36.78 27.73
N VAL A 6 -7.05 -36.31 28.90
CA VAL A 6 -7.48 -34.91 29.11
C VAL A 6 -6.31 -33.95 28.92
N VAL A 7 -5.11 -34.27 29.40
CA VAL A 7 -3.91 -33.44 29.24
C VAL A 7 -3.49 -33.35 27.76
N LEU A 8 -3.57 -34.45 27.00
CA LEU A 8 -3.25 -34.46 25.57
C LEU A 8 -4.25 -33.64 24.75
N VAL A 9 -5.55 -33.70 25.08
CA VAL A 9 -6.59 -32.91 24.40
C VAL A 9 -6.41 -31.41 24.68
N LEU A 10 -6.13 -31.03 25.92
CA LEU A 10 -5.89 -29.63 26.29
C LEU A 10 -4.60 -29.08 25.67
N ALA A 11 -3.53 -29.87 25.61
CA ALA A 11 -2.28 -29.51 24.95
C ALA A 11 -2.47 -29.37 23.43
N GLY A 12 -3.20 -30.30 22.79
CA GLY A 12 -3.53 -30.21 21.37
C GLY A 12 -4.41 -29.03 21.02
N ALA A 13 -5.44 -28.76 21.84
CA ALA A 13 -6.31 -27.59 21.67
C ALA A 13 -5.55 -26.27 21.86
N GLY A 14 -4.61 -26.21 22.84
CA GLY A 14 -3.77 -25.05 23.08
C GLY A 14 -2.78 -24.78 21.94
N LEU A 15 -2.17 -25.83 21.37
CA LEU A 15 -1.28 -25.72 20.20
C LEU A 15 -2.06 -25.31 18.95
N TRP A 16 -3.23 -25.90 18.73
CA TRP A 16 -4.10 -25.54 17.60
C TRP A 16 -4.61 -24.10 17.71
N TYR A 17 -5.02 -23.65 18.91
CA TYR A 17 -5.44 -22.27 19.16
C TYR A 17 -4.29 -21.27 18.95
N ARG A 18 -3.06 -21.62 19.39
CA ARG A 18 -1.87 -20.80 19.14
C ARG A 18 -1.52 -20.71 17.66
N HIS A 19 -1.60 -21.82 16.94
CA HIS A 19 -1.36 -21.86 15.50
C HIS A 19 -2.42 -21.03 14.74
N TRP A 20 -3.69 -21.25 15.06
CA TRP A 20 -4.80 -20.50 14.48
C TRP A 20 -4.73 -18.98 14.78
N LYS A 21 -4.31 -18.59 15.97
CA LYS A 21 -4.13 -17.18 16.34
C LYS A 21 -2.89 -16.57 15.70
N ALA A 22 -1.84 -17.35 15.42
CA ALA A 22 -0.65 -16.89 14.71
C ALA A 22 -0.88 -16.71 13.21
N GLU A 23 -1.81 -17.48 12.62
CA GLU A 23 -2.21 -17.34 11.20
C GLU A 23 -3.17 -16.17 10.96
N LYS A 24 -3.96 -15.79 11.96
CA LYS A 24 -4.74 -14.56 11.93
C LYS A 24 -3.81 -13.43 12.37
N GLY A 25 -3.18 -12.80 11.40
CA GLY A 25 -2.48 -11.54 11.64
C GLY A 25 -3.39 -10.52 12.35
N PRO A 26 -2.87 -9.43 12.87
CA PRO A 26 -3.67 -8.45 13.58
C PRO A 26 -4.87 -8.06 12.72
N SER A 27 -6.06 -8.17 13.28
CA SER A 27 -7.32 -7.77 12.62
C SER A 27 -7.45 -6.25 12.50
N GLU A 28 -6.54 -5.53 13.14
CA GLU A 28 -6.48 -4.07 13.09
C GLU A 28 -5.81 -3.61 11.80
N PRO A 29 -6.22 -2.46 11.26
CA PRO A 29 -5.52 -1.83 10.14
C PRO A 29 -4.05 -1.62 10.50
N MET A 30 -3.14 -2.13 9.70
CA MET A 30 -1.70 -1.94 9.90
C MET A 30 -1.27 -0.53 9.48
N CYS A 31 -1.90 -0.03 8.42
CA CYS A 31 -1.52 1.23 7.81
C CYS A 31 -2.75 1.87 7.20
N LEU A 32 -3.39 2.80 7.92
CA LEU A 32 -4.68 3.38 7.55
C LEU A 32 -5.76 2.30 7.33
N ALA A 33 -6.12 2.07 6.07
CA ALA A 33 -7.13 1.11 5.66
C ALA A 33 -6.56 -0.25 5.24
N LEU A 34 -5.23 -0.43 5.22
CA LEU A 34 -4.60 -1.69 4.86
C LEU A 34 -4.58 -2.66 6.02
N THR A 35 -5.02 -3.88 5.78
CA THR A 35 -4.99 -4.99 6.74
C THR A 35 -3.81 -5.92 6.46
N SER A 36 -3.49 -6.81 7.40
CA SER A 36 -2.47 -7.84 7.19
C SER A 36 -2.79 -8.75 5.99
N GLN A 37 -4.07 -9.01 5.71
CA GLN A 37 -4.50 -9.81 4.56
C GLN A 37 -4.23 -9.12 3.22
N ASP A 38 -4.32 -7.79 3.18
CA ASP A 38 -4.06 -7.02 1.97
C ASP A 38 -2.60 -7.08 1.55
N VAL A 39 -1.69 -7.05 2.52
CA VAL A 39 -0.25 -6.94 2.28
C VAL A 39 0.47 -8.30 2.32
N GLN A 40 -0.17 -9.35 2.81
CA GLN A 40 0.40 -10.69 2.91
C GLN A 40 0.91 -11.25 1.57
N PRO A 41 0.22 -11.10 0.42
CA PRO A 41 0.72 -11.59 -0.86
C PRO A 41 2.09 -11.04 -1.26
N LEU A 42 2.40 -9.82 -0.82
CA LEU A 42 3.64 -9.12 -1.10
C LEU A 42 4.70 -9.36 -0.02
N LEU A 43 4.30 -9.25 1.25
CA LEU A 43 5.23 -9.26 2.39
C LEU A 43 5.45 -10.62 3.03
N GLY A 44 4.70 -11.66 2.60
CA GLY A 44 4.64 -12.91 3.35
C GLY A 44 3.96 -12.68 4.70
N LYS A 45 4.70 -12.75 5.80
CA LYS A 45 4.16 -12.46 7.13
C LYS A 45 4.42 -11.01 7.53
N PRO A 46 3.41 -10.12 7.51
CA PRO A 46 3.59 -8.76 7.98
C PRO A 46 3.88 -8.74 9.48
N LYS A 47 4.87 -7.94 9.91
CA LYS A 47 5.36 -7.87 11.30
C LYS A 47 4.79 -6.69 12.04
N ASN A 48 5.02 -5.49 11.51
CA ASN A 48 4.59 -4.23 12.10
C ASN A 48 4.41 -3.16 11.02
N ALA A 49 3.73 -2.09 11.39
CA ALA A 49 3.64 -0.88 10.57
C ALA A 49 4.13 0.31 11.37
N SER A 50 4.78 1.25 10.69
CA SER A 50 5.23 2.50 11.27
C SER A 50 4.66 3.65 10.46
N PRO A 51 3.69 4.40 10.98
CA PRO A 51 3.32 5.67 10.39
C PRO A 51 4.49 6.64 10.59
N PHE A 52 4.93 7.26 9.51
CA PHE A 52 5.85 8.38 9.61
C PHE A 52 5.02 9.65 9.80
N PRO A 53 5.07 10.29 10.98
CA PRO A 53 4.42 11.58 11.13
C PRO A 53 5.08 12.56 10.17
N THR A 54 4.33 13.08 9.23
CA THR A 54 4.76 14.14 8.31
C THR A 54 4.85 15.51 9.03
N SER A 55 5.13 15.50 10.32
CA SER A 55 5.44 16.71 11.12
C SER A 55 6.88 17.21 10.94
N ALA A 56 7.57 16.77 9.90
CA ALA A 56 8.78 17.45 9.45
C ALA A 56 8.41 18.79 8.78
N PRO A 57 9.31 19.80 8.72
CA PRO A 57 9.01 21.22 8.47
C PRO A 57 8.47 21.55 7.06
N TYR A 58 7.83 20.63 6.42
CA TYR A 58 7.14 20.78 5.15
C TYR A 58 5.62 20.88 5.36
N ASP A 59 5.19 21.77 6.27
CA ASP A 59 3.78 22.07 6.56
C ASP A 59 2.95 22.53 5.34
N SER A 60 3.56 22.59 4.16
CA SER A 60 2.90 22.92 2.90
C SER A 60 2.44 21.69 2.09
N TYR A 61 2.88 20.47 2.44
CA TYR A 61 2.57 19.29 1.63
C TYR A 61 1.60 18.36 2.35
N ALA A 62 0.37 18.33 1.86
CA ALA A 62 -0.64 17.40 2.32
C ALA A 62 -0.28 15.95 1.90
N SER A 63 0.60 15.29 2.64
CA SER A 63 0.93 13.90 2.42
C SER A 63 0.93 13.10 3.71
N TRP A 64 0.54 11.85 3.61
CA TRP A 64 0.60 10.87 4.66
C TRP A 64 1.44 9.68 4.20
N ILE A 65 2.36 9.21 5.04
CA ILE A 65 3.29 8.13 4.70
C ILE A 65 3.25 7.06 5.79
N CYS A 66 3.32 5.79 5.39
CA CYS A 66 3.48 4.64 6.28
C CYS A 66 4.36 3.58 5.64
N ALA A 67 5.15 2.88 6.46
CA ALA A 67 5.85 1.67 6.07
C ALA A 67 5.23 0.46 6.76
N VAL A 68 5.06 -0.63 6.02
CA VAL A 68 4.67 -1.95 6.55
C VAL A 68 5.82 -2.91 6.32
N TYR A 69 6.35 -3.47 7.40
CA TYR A 69 7.50 -4.37 7.36
C TYR A 69 7.05 -5.83 7.28
N GLY A 70 7.64 -6.59 6.36
CA GLY A 70 7.45 -8.02 6.20
C GLY A 70 8.68 -8.85 6.56
N ASP A 71 8.67 -10.11 6.12
CA ASP A 71 9.82 -11.01 6.31
C ASP A 71 10.93 -10.76 5.28
N SER A 72 10.55 -10.44 4.05
CA SER A 72 11.46 -10.31 2.89
C SER A 72 11.57 -8.88 2.37
N GLN A 73 10.53 -8.08 2.53
CA GLN A 73 10.50 -6.73 1.97
C GLN A 73 9.63 -5.78 2.79
N THR A 74 9.70 -4.50 2.46
CA THR A 74 8.94 -3.42 3.09
C THR A 74 8.01 -2.80 2.07
N LEU A 75 6.77 -2.50 2.45
CA LEU A 75 5.86 -1.69 1.66
C LEU A 75 5.86 -0.25 2.15
N PHE A 76 6.04 0.68 1.24
CA PHE A 76 5.82 2.10 1.45
C PHE A 76 4.49 2.52 0.86
N ILE A 77 3.68 3.16 1.67
CA ILE A 77 2.37 3.70 1.28
C ILE A 77 2.42 5.21 1.45
N GLN A 78 2.07 5.94 0.41
CA GLN A 78 1.97 7.40 0.46
C GLN A 78 0.63 7.84 -0.12
N VAL A 79 -0.07 8.73 0.59
CA VAL A 79 -1.31 9.35 0.14
C VAL A 79 -1.14 10.85 0.15
N THR A 80 -1.51 11.53 -0.93
CA THR A 80 -1.36 12.98 -1.07
C THR A 80 -2.47 13.59 -1.94
N SER A 81 -2.75 14.86 -1.70
CA SER A 81 -3.59 15.70 -2.57
C SER A 81 -2.77 16.61 -3.50
N GLN A 82 -1.44 16.51 -3.48
CA GLN A 82 -0.49 17.35 -4.22
C GLN A 82 0.61 16.49 -4.86
N ALA A 83 0.20 15.56 -5.75
CA ALA A 83 1.11 14.57 -6.33
C ALA A 83 2.33 15.19 -7.02
N ASP A 84 2.13 16.24 -7.82
CA ASP A 84 3.22 16.90 -8.55
C ASP A 84 4.22 17.65 -7.64
N GLU A 85 3.83 17.93 -6.40
CA GLU A 85 4.71 18.62 -5.45
C GLU A 85 5.39 17.64 -4.48
N VAL A 86 4.71 16.56 -4.13
CA VAL A 86 5.14 15.62 -3.08
C VAL A 86 5.91 14.44 -3.64
N LEU A 87 5.51 13.93 -4.80
CA LEU A 87 6.15 12.76 -5.42
C LEU A 87 7.43 13.18 -6.19
N LEU A 88 8.32 13.89 -5.51
CA LEU A 88 9.52 14.49 -6.11
C LEU A 88 10.48 13.49 -6.73
N ASN A 89 10.54 12.26 -6.24
CA ASN A 89 11.39 11.19 -6.77
C ASN A 89 11.01 10.77 -8.19
N TYR A 90 9.80 11.14 -8.62
CA TYR A 90 9.26 10.83 -9.94
C TYR A 90 9.17 12.06 -10.84
N LYS A 91 9.54 13.23 -10.35
CA LYS A 91 9.29 14.50 -11.03
C LYS A 91 10.41 14.90 -11.99
N VAL A 92 10.01 15.32 -13.17
CA VAL A 92 10.83 16.16 -14.08
C VAL A 92 10.29 17.60 -14.00
N PRO A 93 11.14 18.60 -13.84
CA PRO A 93 10.68 19.99 -13.75
C PRO A 93 9.76 20.37 -14.93
N GLY A 94 8.56 20.87 -14.61
CA GLY A 94 7.57 21.30 -15.61
C GLY A 94 6.76 20.18 -16.28
N VAL A 95 6.93 18.93 -15.87
CA VAL A 95 6.17 17.78 -16.37
C VAL A 95 5.33 17.19 -15.24
N PRO A 96 4.03 16.92 -15.42
CA PRO A 96 3.21 16.21 -14.44
C PRO A 96 3.82 14.86 -14.06
N VAL A 97 3.69 14.45 -12.79
CA VAL A 97 4.30 13.21 -12.29
C VAL A 97 3.79 11.98 -13.06
N VAL A 98 2.51 11.94 -13.39
CA VAL A 98 1.90 10.86 -14.18
C VAL A 98 2.55 10.73 -15.55
N GLU A 99 2.75 11.86 -16.25
CA GLU A 99 3.37 11.88 -17.56
C GLU A 99 4.84 11.44 -17.49
N THR A 100 5.55 11.84 -16.45
CA THR A 100 6.93 11.40 -16.19
C THR A 100 7.00 9.89 -15.99
N ILE A 101 6.13 9.30 -15.17
CA ILE A 101 6.09 7.85 -14.93
C ILE A 101 5.79 7.11 -16.23
N MET A 102 4.80 7.55 -16.99
CA MET A 102 4.40 6.91 -18.24
C MET A 102 5.50 6.96 -19.31
N SER A 103 6.14 8.13 -19.50
CA SER A 103 7.09 8.33 -20.61
C SER A 103 8.52 7.91 -20.26
N GLN A 104 8.95 8.03 -18.98
CA GLN A 104 10.35 7.84 -18.61
C GLN A 104 10.60 6.59 -17.76
N ARG A 105 9.55 6.03 -17.13
CA ARG A 105 9.65 4.84 -16.28
C ARG A 105 8.97 3.60 -16.85
N GLY A 106 8.44 3.70 -18.07
CA GLY A 106 7.75 2.58 -18.72
C GLY A 106 6.47 2.16 -17.99
N GLY A 107 5.77 3.14 -17.37
CA GLY A 107 4.56 2.87 -16.60
C GLY A 107 3.46 2.24 -17.46
N VAL A 108 2.74 1.28 -16.88
CA VAL A 108 1.56 0.64 -17.48
C VAL A 108 0.32 1.23 -16.81
N SER A 109 -0.56 1.84 -17.62
CA SER A 109 -1.77 2.51 -17.11
C SER A 109 -3.01 1.66 -17.31
N ARG A 110 -3.89 1.67 -16.29
CA ARG A 110 -5.24 1.07 -16.32
C ARG A 110 -6.25 2.11 -15.87
N ASP A 111 -7.36 2.24 -16.61
CA ASP A 111 -8.46 3.11 -16.20
C ASP A 111 -9.23 2.49 -15.02
N VAL A 112 -9.66 3.33 -14.08
CA VAL A 112 -10.51 2.90 -12.97
C VAL A 112 -11.97 3.12 -13.36
N PRO A 113 -12.76 2.05 -13.52
CA PRO A 113 -14.16 2.17 -13.98
C PRO A 113 -14.99 3.15 -13.13
N GLY A 114 -15.73 4.02 -13.81
CA GLY A 114 -16.64 4.98 -13.15
C GLY A 114 -15.95 6.20 -12.52
N THR A 115 -14.66 6.41 -12.80
CA THR A 115 -13.89 7.56 -12.30
C THR A 115 -13.03 8.16 -13.41
N SER A 116 -12.42 9.34 -13.16
CA SER A 116 -11.36 9.91 -13.99
C SER A 116 -9.97 9.39 -13.63
N ALA A 117 -9.88 8.57 -12.58
CA ALA A 117 -8.63 8.08 -12.06
C ALA A 117 -7.99 7.01 -12.93
N LYS A 118 -6.67 6.93 -12.83
CA LYS A 118 -5.85 5.89 -13.45
C LYS A 118 -5.01 5.19 -12.40
N VAL A 119 -4.87 3.88 -12.53
CA VAL A 119 -3.85 3.12 -11.82
C VAL A 119 -2.67 2.93 -12.74
N ILE A 120 -1.49 3.33 -12.29
CA ILE A 120 -0.24 3.20 -13.05
C ILE A 120 0.70 2.34 -12.22
N SER A 121 1.30 1.31 -12.84
CA SER A 121 2.33 0.48 -12.24
C SER A 121 3.64 0.57 -13.04
N TRP A 122 4.78 0.51 -12.35
CA TRP A 122 6.11 0.58 -12.96
C TRP A 122 7.15 -0.08 -12.05
N VAL A 123 8.32 -0.34 -12.61
CA VAL A 123 9.52 -0.78 -11.87
C VAL A 123 10.57 0.31 -11.93
N GLN A 124 11.24 0.55 -10.82
CA GLN A 124 12.33 1.51 -10.74
C GLN A 124 13.37 1.08 -9.71
N GLY A 125 14.59 0.80 -10.18
CA GLY A 125 15.73 0.50 -9.29
C GLY A 125 15.53 -0.75 -8.43
N GLY A 126 14.90 -1.79 -8.96
CA GLY A 126 14.57 -3.00 -8.22
C GLY A 126 13.32 -2.90 -7.36
N GLU A 127 12.61 -1.78 -7.39
CA GLU A 127 11.37 -1.57 -6.63
C GLU A 127 10.15 -1.67 -7.54
N ALA A 128 9.12 -2.40 -7.09
CA ALA A 128 7.81 -2.38 -7.72
C ALA A 128 6.97 -1.23 -7.17
N HIS A 129 6.30 -0.53 -8.06
CA HIS A 129 5.46 0.61 -7.70
C HIS A 129 4.07 0.47 -8.33
N ALA A 130 3.05 0.92 -7.62
CA ALA A 130 1.74 1.21 -8.19
C ALA A 130 1.13 2.44 -7.52
N GLY A 131 0.44 3.25 -8.32
CA GLY A 131 -0.23 4.45 -7.84
C GLY A 131 -1.60 4.61 -8.46
N TRP A 132 -2.56 5.02 -7.65
CA TRP A 132 -3.86 5.51 -8.08
C TRP A 132 -3.78 7.03 -8.16
N PHE A 133 -4.07 7.60 -9.33
CA PHE A 133 -3.95 9.03 -9.62
C PHE A 133 -5.26 9.60 -10.13
N ASP A 134 -5.68 10.72 -9.56
CA ASP A 134 -6.82 11.50 -10.01
C ASP A 134 -6.51 13.00 -9.86
N GLY A 135 -6.15 13.64 -10.96
CA GLY A 135 -5.61 15.00 -10.93
C GLY A 135 -4.36 15.08 -10.06
N GLN A 136 -4.40 15.92 -9.02
CA GLN A 136 -3.31 16.10 -8.05
C GLN A 136 -3.38 15.11 -6.88
N SER A 137 -4.45 14.32 -6.76
CA SER A 137 -4.58 13.32 -5.70
C SER A 137 -3.92 12.02 -6.10
N ALA A 138 -3.11 11.46 -5.21
CA ALA A 138 -2.45 10.17 -5.44
C ALA A 138 -2.40 9.32 -4.18
N ALA A 139 -2.60 8.00 -4.37
CA ALA A 139 -2.28 6.98 -3.38
C ALA A 139 -1.28 6.01 -4.02
N THR A 140 -0.04 5.99 -3.56
CA THR A 140 1.02 5.14 -4.10
C THR A 140 1.43 4.07 -3.10
N ILE A 141 1.76 2.89 -3.61
CA ILE A 141 2.34 1.79 -2.85
C ILE A 141 3.58 1.31 -3.60
N ALA A 142 4.68 1.13 -2.88
CA ALA A 142 5.93 0.62 -3.44
C ALA A 142 6.49 -0.49 -2.56
N THR A 143 7.15 -1.48 -3.17
CA THR A 143 8.00 -2.44 -2.46
C THR A 143 9.40 -1.87 -2.32
N TRP A 144 10.05 -2.14 -1.20
CA TRP A 144 11.45 -1.82 -0.98
C TRP A 144 12.18 -3.09 -0.53
N ASP A 145 13.43 -3.22 -0.91
CA ASP A 145 14.30 -4.37 -0.65
C ASP A 145 14.09 -5.57 -1.59
N THR A 146 13.58 -5.34 -2.81
CA THR A 146 13.66 -6.36 -3.86
C THR A 146 15.04 -6.34 -4.51
N ASP A 147 15.62 -7.52 -4.71
CA ASP A 147 17.01 -7.63 -5.15
C ASP A 147 17.19 -7.37 -6.66
N ASN A 148 16.10 -7.37 -7.44
CA ASN A 148 16.19 -7.19 -8.88
C ASN A 148 14.87 -6.78 -9.55
N ASP A 149 14.98 -6.20 -10.74
CA ASP A 149 13.83 -5.73 -11.54
C ASP A 149 12.85 -6.85 -11.94
N GLN A 150 13.31 -8.10 -12.05
CA GLN A 150 12.42 -9.21 -12.44
C GLN A 150 11.49 -9.61 -11.29
N GLU A 151 11.96 -9.63 -10.07
CA GLU A 151 11.12 -9.85 -8.87
C GLU A 151 10.18 -8.69 -8.67
N ALA A 152 10.68 -7.44 -8.79
CA ALA A 152 9.87 -6.25 -8.72
C ALA A 152 8.75 -6.27 -9.77
N ALA A 153 9.04 -6.68 -11.02
CA ALA A 153 8.04 -6.76 -12.08
C ALA A 153 6.90 -7.76 -11.76
N ALA A 154 7.18 -8.84 -11.04
CA ALA A 154 6.16 -9.81 -10.64
C ALA A 154 5.17 -9.21 -9.61
N ASP A 155 5.61 -8.24 -8.81
CA ASP A 155 4.79 -7.59 -7.78
C ASP A 155 3.92 -6.46 -8.31
N THR A 156 4.22 -5.91 -9.50
CA THR A 156 3.50 -4.73 -10.03
C THR A 156 2.01 -4.95 -10.22
N ASP A 157 1.58 -6.12 -10.69
CA ASP A 157 0.17 -6.44 -10.86
C ASP A 157 -0.55 -6.56 -9.52
N THR A 158 0.09 -7.21 -8.53
CA THR A 158 -0.44 -7.35 -7.18
C THR A 158 -0.59 -5.98 -6.51
N LEU A 159 0.39 -5.09 -6.67
CA LEU A 159 0.34 -3.72 -6.18
C LEU A 159 -0.76 -2.91 -6.87
N ALA A 160 -0.88 -3.02 -8.20
CA ALA A 160 -1.92 -2.32 -8.96
C ALA A 160 -3.34 -2.75 -8.52
N ASP A 161 -3.56 -4.04 -8.29
CA ASP A 161 -4.81 -4.55 -7.77
C ASP A 161 -5.08 -4.10 -6.32
N LEU A 162 -4.04 -4.06 -5.49
CA LEU A 162 -4.13 -3.60 -4.11
C LEU A 162 -4.52 -2.11 -4.06
N VAL A 163 -3.81 -1.24 -4.80
CA VAL A 163 -4.10 0.19 -4.82
C VAL A 163 -5.47 0.48 -5.42
N THR A 164 -5.89 -0.27 -6.45
CA THR A 164 -7.23 -0.13 -7.05
C THR A 164 -8.33 -0.38 -6.02
N ARG A 165 -8.18 -1.42 -5.21
CA ARG A 165 -9.19 -1.76 -4.19
C ARG A 165 -9.16 -0.84 -2.98
N ARG A 166 -8.00 -0.33 -2.59
CA ARG A 166 -7.80 0.35 -1.30
C ARG A 166 -7.64 1.86 -1.37
N ALA A 167 -7.35 2.43 -2.53
CA ALA A 167 -7.20 3.89 -2.66
C ALA A 167 -8.39 4.69 -2.10
N PRO A 168 -9.66 4.35 -2.37
CA PRO A 168 -10.77 5.10 -1.81
C PRO A 168 -10.78 5.11 -0.28
N GLN A 169 -10.46 3.98 0.36
CA GLN A 169 -10.38 3.88 1.82
C GLN A 169 -9.15 4.59 2.38
N LEU A 170 -8.03 4.57 1.66
CA LEU A 170 -6.81 5.31 2.04
C LEU A 170 -7.08 6.82 2.04
N PHE A 171 -7.74 7.35 1.01
CA PHE A 171 -8.13 8.75 0.95
C PHE A 171 -9.13 9.10 2.07
N ALA A 172 -10.15 8.27 2.29
CA ALA A 172 -11.12 8.50 3.37
C ALA A 172 -10.45 8.53 4.75
N ALA A 173 -9.46 7.67 4.99
CA ALA A 173 -8.76 7.59 6.26
C ALA A 173 -7.78 8.74 6.50
N THR A 174 -7.23 9.34 5.42
CA THR A 174 -6.31 10.50 5.54
C THR A 174 -7.04 11.83 5.56
N GLY A 175 -8.30 11.87 5.16
CA GLY A 175 -9.05 13.12 4.95
C GLY A 175 -8.63 13.88 3.68
N TYR A 176 -7.84 13.27 2.79
CA TYR A 176 -7.50 13.82 1.48
C TYR A 176 -8.48 13.30 0.43
N PRO A 177 -9.51 14.09 0.05
CA PRO A 177 -10.45 13.63 -0.96
C PRO A 177 -9.76 13.51 -2.32
N PRO A 178 -10.06 12.47 -3.11
CA PRO A 178 -9.70 12.46 -4.52
C PRO A 178 -10.38 13.62 -5.25
N SER A 179 -9.72 14.17 -6.27
CA SER A 179 -10.23 15.32 -7.04
C SER A 179 -11.59 15.03 -7.71
N SER A 180 -11.86 13.77 -8.00
CA SER A 180 -13.10 13.28 -8.62
C SER A 180 -14.18 12.84 -7.64
N ALA A 181 -14.00 13.09 -6.31
CA ALA A 181 -15.09 12.84 -5.38
C ALA A 181 -16.32 13.64 -5.85
N PRO A 182 -17.46 13.00 -6.12
CA PRO A 182 -18.66 13.73 -6.50
C PRO A 182 -18.97 14.74 -5.39
N THR A 183 -19.04 16.01 -5.74
CA THR A 183 -19.46 17.06 -4.81
C THR A 183 -20.82 16.62 -4.26
N PRO A 184 -20.98 16.48 -2.93
CA PRO A 184 -22.29 16.16 -2.37
C PRO A 184 -23.26 17.23 -2.85
N THR A 185 -24.25 16.82 -3.65
CA THR A 185 -25.31 17.70 -4.10
C THR A 185 -26.08 18.16 -2.85
N PRO A 186 -26.28 19.48 -2.65
CA PRO A 186 -26.96 20.03 -1.48
C PRO A 186 -28.40 19.54 -1.36
#